data_82d619ec9ea2267eae750dfd56d715c9
#
_entry.id   82d619ec9ea2267eae750dfd56d715c9
#
_cell.length_a   1.000
_cell.length_b   1.000
_cell.length_c   1.000
_cell.angle_alpha   90.00
_cell.angle_beta   90.00
_cell.angle_gamma   90.00
#
_symmetry.space_group_name_H-M   'P 1'
#
loop_
_entity.id
_entity.type
_entity.pdbx_description
1 polymer ?
#
loop_
_entity_poly.entity_id
_entity_poly.type
_entity_poly.pdbx_seq_one_letter_code
_entity_poly.pdbx_strand_id
1 'polypeptide(L)'
;MFRVGIVAALKREVRPLVKDWSVREEEVDGRRLRFFEKDNVVLVCGGIGAEAARRAAEAVIAIYAPTVIYSAGFAGALEPTLKVGEVVQPLRVVNAGDGSSANLEQGEGVLVSFGSVASAEQKAKLRVSFGAQAVDMEAAAVGRAAEARGAGFGVVKVISDEFDFSFPSMERFVDSNGQFLERRFAWFTALRPWLWPQVARLARNSNRAALALCDGLRKMIRAISASSDIPSVGAVNRR
;
A
#
# COMPACT_ATOMS: atom_id res chain seq x y z
N MET A 1 -8.37 10.54 19.60
CA MET A 1 -7.03 9.96 19.42
C MET A 1 -7.10 8.98 18.24
N PHE A 2 -6.29 9.15 17.22
CA PHE A 2 -6.29 8.24 16.07
C PHE A 2 -5.62 6.92 16.45
N ARG A 3 -6.23 5.79 16.11
CA ARG A 3 -5.70 4.45 16.40
C ARG A 3 -5.03 3.82 15.19
N VAL A 4 -5.51 4.16 13.99
CA VAL A 4 -5.08 3.55 12.73
C VAL A 4 -4.58 4.62 11.78
N GLY A 5 -3.33 4.48 11.37
CA GLY A 5 -2.75 5.20 10.24
C GLY A 5 -2.75 4.30 9.00
N ILE A 6 -3.09 4.83 7.84
CA ILE A 6 -3.02 4.11 6.56
C ILE A 6 -2.19 4.93 5.58
N VAL A 7 -1.18 4.30 4.99
CA VAL A 7 -0.36 4.88 3.93
C VAL A 7 -0.68 4.15 2.63
N ALA A 8 -1.17 4.90 1.64
CA ALA A 8 -1.39 4.42 0.28
C ALA A 8 -0.51 5.18 -0.71
N ALA A 9 -0.23 4.62 -1.88
CA ALA A 9 0.55 5.31 -2.89
C ALA A 9 -0.29 6.38 -3.59
N LEU A 10 -1.40 6.02 -4.18
CA LEU A 10 -2.19 6.91 -5.04
C LEU A 10 -3.64 7.02 -4.58
N LYS A 11 -4.19 8.24 -4.66
CA LYS A 11 -5.60 8.51 -4.33
C LYS A 11 -6.58 7.63 -5.11
N ARG A 12 -6.27 7.28 -6.37
CA ARG A 12 -7.13 6.43 -7.20
C ARG A 12 -7.35 5.04 -6.61
N GLU A 13 -6.39 4.52 -5.83
CA GLU A 13 -6.46 3.20 -5.19
C GLU A 13 -7.49 3.17 -4.06
N VAL A 14 -7.61 4.28 -3.34
CA VAL A 14 -8.43 4.41 -2.13
C VAL A 14 -9.62 5.36 -2.28
N ARG A 15 -9.82 5.95 -3.47
CA ARG A 15 -10.89 6.92 -3.74
C ARG A 15 -12.29 6.45 -3.32
N PRO A 16 -12.70 5.18 -3.58
CA PRO A 16 -14.01 4.70 -3.12
C PRO A 16 -14.16 4.60 -1.59
N LEU A 17 -13.04 4.57 -0.85
CA LEU A 17 -13.03 4.55 0.61
C LEU A 17 -13.14 5.96 1.17
N VAL A 18 -12.35 6.91 0.64
CA VAL A 18 -12.14 8.23 1.24
C VAL A 18 -13.05 9.33 0.68
N LYS A 19 -14.01 9.01 -0.20
CA LYS A 19 -14.85 10.02 -0.88
C LYS A 19 -15.64 10.91 0.08
N ASP A 20 -16.07 10.35 1.22
CA ASP A 20 -16.90 11.00 2.23
C ASP A 20 -16.12 11.27 3.53
N TRP A 21 -14.77 11.22 3.49
CA TRP A 21 -13.92 11.52 4.62
C TRP A 21 -13.59 13.01 4.65
N SER A 22 -13.39 13.57 5.84
CA SER A 22 -12.86 14.92 5.99
C SER A 22 -11.42 14.97 5.45
N VAL A 23 -11.03 16.14 4.94
CA VAL A 23 -9.71 16.35 4.36
C VAL A 23 -9.00 17.46 5.11
N ARG A 24 -7.83 17.15 5.62
CA ARG A 24 -6.88 18.10 6.20
C ARG A 24 -5.65 18.19 5.32
N GLU A 25 -5.21 19.39 4.99
CA GLU A 25 -3.96 19.63 4.26
C GLU A 25 -2.92 20.19 5.22
N GLU A 26 -1.72 19.60 5.19
CA GLU A 26 -0.57 20.04 5.98
C GLU A 26 0.67 20.09 5.10
N GLU A 27 1.54 21.04 5.40
CA GLU A 27 2.87 21.10 4.80
C GLU A 27 3.88 20.38 5.68
N VAL A 28 4.47 19.32 5.15
CA VAL A 28 5.48 18.51 5.83
C VAL A 28 6.72 18.44 4.95
N ASP A 29 7.86 18.89 5.45
CA ASP A 29 9.15 18.93 4.74
C ASP A 29 9.04 19.59 3.34
N GLY A 30 8.33 20.73 3.26
CA GLY A 30 8.12 21.49 2.02
C GLY A 30 7.18 20.84 1.02
N ARG A 31 6.40 19.82 1.44
CA ARG A 31 5.42 19.14 0.62
C ARG A 31 4.03 19.24 1.23
N ARG A 32 3.04 19.55 0.40
CA ARG A 32 1.65 19.53 0.80
C ARG A 32 1.11 18.11 0.77
N LEU A 33 0.80 17.55 1.94
CA LEU A 33 0.15 16.27 2.12
C LEU A 33 -1.33 16.45 2.42
N ARG A 34 -2.14 15.51 1.91
CA ARG A 34 -3.58 15.43 2.20
C ARG A 34 -3.86 14.25 3.07
N PHE A 35 -4.37 14.52 4.25
CA PHE A 35 -4.83 13.53 5.20
C PHE A 35 -6.34 13.41 5.10
N PHE A 36 -6.82 12.19 4.94
CA PHE A 36 -8.23 11.84 4.94
C PHE A 36 -8.56 11.27 6.31
N GLU A 37 -9.53 11.86 6.99
CA GLU A 37 -9.83 11.54 8.38
C GLU A 37 -11.28 11.08 8.52
N LYS A 38 -11.48 9.99 9.27
CA LYS A 38 -12.79 9.51 9.66
C LYS A 38 -12.68 8.71 10.95
N ASP A 39 -13.50 9.08 11.96
CA ASP A 39 -13.52 8.45 13.28
C ASP A 39 -12.11 8.44 13.91
N ASN A 40 -11.55 7.25 14.12
CA ASN A 40 -10.21 7.04 14.68
C ASN A 40 -9.18 6.60 13.63
N VAL A 41 -9.45 6.85 12.35
CA VAL A 41 -8.60 6.45 11.21
C VAL A 41 -8.13 7.67 10.44
N VAL A 42 -6.84 7.71 10.13
CA VAL A 42 -6.25 8.67 9.20
C VAL A 42 -5.62 7.93 8.04
N LEU A 43 -5.82 8.44 6.82
CA LEU A 43 -5.21 7.91 5.61
C LEU A 43 -4.48 9.01 4.85
N VAL A 44 -3.28 8.72 4.36
CA VAL A 44 -2.49 9.61 3.51
C VAL A 44 -2.12 8.92 2.21
N CYS A 45 -2.08 9.68 1.10
CA CYS A 45 -1.54 9.23 -0.17
C CYS A 45 -0.16 9.87 -0.38
N GLY A 46 0.91 9.08 -0.18
CA GLY A 46 2.28 9.57 -0.15
C GLY A 46 2.95 9.69 -1.52
N GLY A 47 2.48 8.94 -2.51
CA GLY A 47 3.15 8.73 -3.80
C GLY A 47 3.71 7.31 -3.93
N ILE A 48 4.18 6.98 -5.13
CA ILE A 48 4.75 5.68 -5.48
C ILE A 48 6.20 5.59 -4.99
N GLY A 49 6.56 4.43 -4.44
CA GLY A 49 7.92 4.05 -4.09
C GLY A 49 8.30 4.29 -2.62
N ALA A 50 9.39 3.67 -2.24
CA ALA A 50 9.82 3.53 -0.85
C ALA A 50 10.01 4.88 -0.13
N GLU A 51 10.65 5.86 -0.78
CA GLU A 51 10.94 7.16 -0.16
C GLU A 51 9.67 8.00 0.06
N ALA A 52 8.74 7.99 -0.91
CA ALA A 52 7.47 8.68 -0.80
C ALA A 52 6.60 8.06 0.32
N ALA A 53 6.56 6.73 0.39
CA ALA A 53 5.85 5.99 1.43
C ALA A 53 6.45 6.20 2.82
N ARG A 54 7.79 6.21 2.95
CA ARG A 54 8.50 6.48 4.20
C ARG A 54 8.10 7.85 4.77
N ARG A 55 8.20 8.91 3.95
CA ARG A 55 7.86 10.28 4.37
C ARG A 55 6.40 10.40 4.78
N ALA A 56 5.49 9.76 4.03
CA ALA A 56 4.07 9.76 4.36
C ALA A 56 3.81 9.05 5.70
N ALA A 57 4.47 7.91 5.94
CA ALA A 57 4.38 7.19 7.20
C ALA A 57 4.90 8.02 8.38
N GLU A 58 6.08 8.63 8.24
CA GLU A 58 6.66 9.52 9.25
C GLU A 58 5.75 10.72 9.57
N ALA A 59 5.13 11.32 8.54
CA ALA A 59 4.18 12.42 8.72
C ALA A 59 2.92 11.98 9.50
N VAL A 60 2.33 10.83 9.15
CA VAL A 60 1.20 10.26 9.90
C VAL A 60 1.57 10.00 11.34
N ILE A 61 2.73 9.39 11.59
CA ILE A 61 3.18 9.07 12.94
C ILE A 61 3.43 10.35 13.75
N ALA A 62 4.08 11.35 13.16
CA ALA A 62 4.41 12.60 13.85
C ALA A 62 3.17 13.44 14.21
N ILE A 63 2.18 13.49 13.31
CA ILE A 63 0.99 14.36 13.48
C ILE A 63 -0.10 13.67 14.29
N TYR A 64 -0.32 12.37 14.08
CA TYR A 64 -1.49 11.66 14.60
C TYR A 64 -1.16 10.61 15.66
N ALA A 65 0.11 10.21 15.80
CA ALA A 65 0.57 9.20 16.76
C ALA A 65 -0.33 7.94 16.80
N PRO A 66 -0.61 7.28 15.66
CA PRO A 66 -1.47 6.11 15.62
C PRO A 66 -0.81 4.95 16.36
N THR A 67 -1.62 4.04 16.94
CA THR A 67 -1.10 2.83 17.58
C THR A 67 -0.60 1.80 16.57
N VAL A 68 -1.19 1.80 15.37
CA VAL A 68 -0.80 0.92 14.26
C VAL A 68 -0.85 1.67 12.95
N ILE A 69 0.10 1.38 12.06
CA ILE A 69 0.15 1.94 10.71
C ILE A 69 0.11 0.82 9.68
N TYR A 70 -0.72 0.99 8.64
CA TYR A 70 -0.89 0.03 7.57
C TYR A 70 -0.31 0.55 6.26
N SER A 71 0.47 -0.28 5.57
CA SER A 71 0.76 -0.09 4.16
C SER A 71 -0.38 -0.67 3.35
N ALA A 72 -1.09 0.18 2.61
CA ALA A 72 -2.22 -0.22 1.76
C ALA A 72 -1.95 0.14 0.30
N GLY A 73 -2.46 -0.66 -0.64
CA GLY A 73 -2.31 -0.35 -2.05
C GLY A 73 -2.26 -1.59 -2.95
N PHE A 74 -1.76 -1.38 -4.16
CA PHE A 74 -1.63 -2.43 -5.15
C PHE A 74 -0.35 -3.24 -4.98
N ALA A 75 -0.40 -4.49 -5.47
CA ALA A 75 0.76 -5.37 -5.60
C ALA A 75 0.67 -6.17 -6.90
N GLY A 76 1.82 -6.50 -7.46
CA GLY A 76 1.92 -7.46 -8.56
C GLY A 76 1.97 -8.89 -8.03
N ALA A 77 1.29 -9.82 -8.69
CA ALA A 77 1.37 -11.24 -8.35
C ALA A 77 2.73 -11.82 -8.73
N LEU A 78 3.34 -12.57 -7.83
CA LEU A 78 4.51 -13.42 -8.07
C LEU A 78 4.12 -14.90 -8.16
N GLU A 79 2.97 -15.28 -7.59
CA GLU A 79 2.37 -16.60 -7.75
C GLU A 79 1.41 -16.61 -8.94
N PRO A 80 1.52 -17.60 -9.87
CA PRO A 80 0.62 -17.71 -11.02
C PRO A 80 -0.85 -17.92 -10.67
N THR A 81 -1.09 -18.41 -9.46
CA THR A 81 -2.45 -18.68 -8.94
C THR A 81 -3.18 -17.41 -8.50
N LEU A 82 -2.44 -16.36 -8.09
CA LEU A 82 -3.03 -15.11 -7.63
C LEU A 82 -3.63 -14.31 -8.78
N LYS A 83 -4.87 -13.85 -8.58
CA LYS A 83 -5.64 -13.11 -9.58
C LYS A 83 -5.91 -11.68 -9.18
N VAL A 84 -6.13 -10.82 -10.18
CA VAL A 84 -6.49 -9.42 -9.96
C VAL A 84 -7.72 -9.30 -9.06
N GLY A 85 -7.59 -8.49 -8.01
CA GLY A 85 -8.62 -8.26 -7.00
C GLY A 85 -8.50 -9.15 -5.77
N GLU A 86 -7.57 -10.10 -5.72
CA GLU A 86 -7.31 -10.87 -4.51
C GLU A 86 -6.54 -10.03 -3.48
N VAL A 87 -6.99 -10.13 -2.22
CA VAL A 87 -6.40 -9.42 -1.09
C VAL A 87 -5.22 -10.24 -0.56
N VAL A 88 -4.09 -9.58 -0.38
CA VAL A 88 -2.87 -10.15 0.20
C VAL A 88 -2.59 -9.46 1.53
N GLN A 89 -2.56 -10.26 2.59
CA GLN A 89 -2.11 -9.86 3.92
C GLN A 89 -0.93 -10.76 4.28
N PRO A 90 0.32 -10.30 4.05
CA PRO A 90 1.49 -11.15 4.24
C PRO A 90 1.78 -11.37 5.73
N LEU A 91 2.39 -12.50 6.07
CA LEU A 91 2.99 -12.72 7.39
C LEU A 91 4.36 -12.06 7.50
N ARG A 92 5.03 -11.83 6.36
CA ARG A 92 6.37 -11.25 6.31
C ARG A 92 6.50 -10.30 5.13
N VAL A 93 7.15 -9.16 5.39
CA VAL A 93 7.55 -8.18 4.35
C VAL A 93 9.06 -8.18 4.26
N VAL A 94 9.60 -8.27 3.04
CA VAL A 94 11.06 -8.26 2.78
C VAL A 94 11.39 -7.10 1.86
N ASN A 95 12.44 -6.35 2.16
CA ASN A 95 12.99 -5.35 1.27
C ASN A 95 14.02 -6.03 0.34
N ALA A 96 13.75 -6.03 -0.96
CA ALA A 96 14.66 -6.65 -1.94
C ALA A 96 16.03 -5.93 -2.04
N GLY A 97 16.11 -4.66 -1.65
CA GLY A 97 17.33 -3.86 -1.79
C GLY A 97 18.42 -4.19 -0.76
N ASP A 98 18.02 -4.50 0.48
CA ASP A 98 18.95 -4.74 1.60
C ASP A 98 18.69 -6.06 2.36
N GLY A 99 17.66 -6.82 1.95
CA GLY A 99 17.30 -8.08 2.59
C GLY A 99 16.64 -7.92 3.97
N SER A 100 16.44 -6.70 4.48
CA SER A 100 15.76 -6.46 5.75
C SER A 100 14.31 -6.96 5.69
N SER A 101 13.76 -7.39 6.83
CA SER A 101 12.40 -7.91 6.86
C SER A 101 11.69 -7.57 8.15
N ALA A 102 10.37 -7.43 8.05
CA ALA A 102 9.45 -7.29 9.17
C ALA A 102 8.45 -8.46 9.17
N ASN A 103 8.25 -9.07 10.34
CA ASN A 103 7.21 -10.07 10.54
C ASN A 103 5.96 -9.39 11.08
N LEU A 104 4.79 -9.83 10.62
CA LEU A 104 3.50 -9.36 11.05
C LEU A 104 2.83 -10.41 11.97
N GLU A 105 1.92 -9.96 12.83
CA GLU A 105 1.25 -10.86 13.77
C GLU A 105 0.25 -11.80 13.09
N GLN A 106 -0.30 -11.37 11.96
CA GLN A 106 -1.33 -12.10 11.22
C GLN A 106 -1.08 -12.00 9.71
N GLY A 107 -1.51 -13.02 8.98
CA GLY A 107 -1.36 -13.10 7.54
C GLY A 107 -0.73 -14.41 7.09
N GLU A 108 -0.43 -14.50 5.82
CA GLU A 108 0.22 -15.67 5.21
C GLU A 108 1.17 -15.27 4.07
N GLY A 109 2.23 -16.03 3.91
CA GLY A 109 3.20 -15.84 2.84
C GLY A 109 4.07 -14.60 3.01
N VAL A 110 4.77 -14.25 1.93
CA VAL A 110 5.77 -13.19 1.89
C VAL A 110 5.42 -12.15 0.83
N LEU A 111 5.47 -10.87 1.21
CA LEU A 111 5.47 -9.73 0.30
C LEU A 111 6.89 -9.21 0.17
N VAL A 112 7.36 -9.00 -1.06
CA VAL A 112 8.66 -8.36 -1.29
C VAL A 112 8.46 -6.93 -1.80
N SER A 113 9.11 -5.96 -1.15
CA SER A 113 9.15 -4.57 -1.64
C SER A 113 10.37 -4.40 -2.55
N PHE A 114 10.11 -4.00 -3.79
CA PHE A 114 11.12 -3.84 -4.84
C PHE A 114 11.13 -2.39 -5.34
N GLY A 115 12.29 -1.88 -5.73
CA GLY A 115 12.49 -0.46 -6.03
C GLY A 115 11.81 0.05 -7.30
N SER A 116 11.25 -0.82 -8.12
CA SER A 116 10.64 -0.47 -9.40
C SER A 116 9.47 -1.39 -9.77
N VAL A 117 8.72 -1.04 -10.81
CA VAL A 117 7.69 -1.93 -11.37
C VAL A 117 8.36 -3.16 -11.97
N ALA A 118 8.10 -4.33 -11.40
CA ALA A 118 8.75 -5.57 -11.80
C ALA A 118 8.26 -6.08 -13.17
N SER A 119 9.19 -6.35 -14.09
CA SER A 119 8.90 -7.09 -15.31
C SER A 119 8.58 -8.56 -15.01
N ALA A 120 8.02 -9.31 -15.97
CA ALA A 120 7.73 -10.72 -15.79
C ALA A 120 8.98 -11.54 -15.39
N GLU A 121 10.15 -11.22 -15.97
CA GLU A 121 11.43 -11.85 -15.62
C GLU A 121 11.86 -11.51 -14.17
N GLN A 122 11.71 -10.23 -13.78
CA GLN A 122 12.01 -9.79 -12.42
C GLN A 122 11.05 -10.43 -11.41
N LYS A 123 9.77 -10.55 -11.74
CA LYS A 123 8.79 -11.27 -10.91
C LYS A 123 9.21 -12.72 -10.66
N ALA A 124 9.63 -13.43 -11.70
CA ALA A 124 10.12 -14.81 -11.56
C ALA A 124 11.36 -14.90 -10.64
N LYS A 125 12.32 -13.97 -10.79
CA LYS A 125 13.50 -13.89 -9.92
C LYS A 125 13.13 -13.58 -8.46
N LEU A 126 12.27 -12.59 -8.22
CA LEU A 126 11.82 -12.20 -6.87
C LEU A 126 11.10 -13.35 -6.17
N ARG A 127 10.25 -14.08 -6.91
CA ARG A 127 9.57 -15.27 -6.39
C ARG A 127 10.55 -16.30 -5.87
N VAL A 128 11.55 -16.66 -6.67
CA VAL A 128 12.52 -17.69 -6.32
C VAL A 128 13.45 -17.22 -5.20
N SER A 129 13.96 -15.99 -5.27
CA SER A 129 14.92 -15.46 -4.30
C SER A 129 14.36 -15.23 -2.91
N PHE A 130 13.09 -14.85 -2.80
CA PHE A 130 12.47 -14.47 -1.51
C PHE A 130 11.35 -15.41 -1.08
N GLY A 131 10.96 -16.40 -1.88
CA GLY A 131 9.77 -17.21 -1.63
C GLY A 131 8.48 -16.34 -1.57
N ALA A 132 8.48 -15.21 -2.28
CA ALA A 132 7.43 -14.22 -2.17
C ALA A 132 6.26 -14.51 -3.11
N GLN A 133 5.05 -14.27 -2.60
CA GLN A 133 3.80 -14.43 -3.37
C GLN A 133 3.37 -13.16 -4.12
N ALA A 134 3.80 -11.99 -3.64
CA ALA A 134 3.46 -10.70 -4.25
C ALA A 134 4.63 -9.71 -4.11
N VAL A 135 4.62 -8.67 -4.96
CA VAL A 135 5.61 -7.59 -4.96
C VAL A 135 4.91 -6.23 -4.91
N ASP A 136 5.45 -5.34 -4.08
CA ASP A 136 5.06 -3.91 -4.04
C ASP A 136 6.30 -3.01 -4.09
N MET A 137 6.12 -1.70 -3.83
CA MET A 137 7.21 -0.74 -3.83
C MET A 137 7.31 0.06 -2.51
N GLU A 138 6.44 -0.18 -1.53
CA GLU A 138 6.23 0.71 -0.38
C GLU A 138 6.28 0.03 1.00
N ALA A 139 5.77 -1.20 1.12
CA ALA A 139 5.46 -1.81 2.41
C ALA A 139 6.65 -1.89 3.36
N ALA A 140 7.83 -2.27 2.87
CA ALA A 140 9.03 -2.34 3.71
C ALA A 140 9.44 -0.97 4.27
N ALA A 141 9.24 0.11 3.49
CA ALA A 141 9.57 1.46 3.93
C ALA A 141 8.59 1.96 5.01
N VAL A 142 7.30 1.65 4.88
CA VAL A 142 6.28 1.94 5.91
C VAL A 142 6.58 1.16 7.18
N GLY A 143 6.92 -0.14 7.06
CA GLY A 143 7.28 -0.99 8.20
C GLY A 143 8.48 -0.45 8.98
N ARG A 144 9.53 -0.02 8.29
CA ARG A 144 10.70 0.62 8.95
C ARG A 144 10.35 1.92 9.66
N ALA A 145 9.49 2.75 9.07
CA ALA A 145 9.05 3.98 9.72
C ALA A 145 8.21 3.69 10.98
N ALA A 146 7.37 2.65 10.96
CA ALA A 146 6.59 2.19 12.11
C ALA A 146 7.52 1.69 13.23
N GLU A 147 8.44 0.79 12.91
CA GLU A 147 9.43 0.22 13.85
C GLU A 147 10.26 1.29 14.54
N ALA A 148 10.78 2.26 13.77
CA ALA A 148 11.60 3.36 14.30
C ALA A 148 10.86 4.24 15.33
N ARG A 149 9.54 4.17 15.40
CA ARG A 149 8.69 4.96 16.30
C ARG A 149 7.87 4.10 17.26
N GLY A 150 8.10 2.79 17.29
CA GLY A 150 7.40 1.85 18.16
C GLY A 150 5.90 1.71 17.87
N ALA A 151 5.47 2.02 16.65
CA ALA A 151 4.09 1.80 16.20
C ALA A 151 3.93 0.37 15.66
N GLY A 152 2.74 -0.21 15.87
CA GLY A 152 2.39 -1.48 15.23
C GLY A 152 2.39 -1.32 13.70
N PHE A 153 2.65 -2.42 12.98
CA PHE A 153 2.69 -2.43 11.52
C PHE A 153 1.81 -3.52 10.94
N GLY A 154 1.08 -3.17 9.89
CA GLY A 154 0.26 -4.09 9.14
C GLY A 154 0.29 -3.82 7.64
N VAL A 155 -0.18 -4.76 6.84
CA VAL A 155 -0.20 -4.66 5.38
C VAL A 155 -1.53 -5.17 4.83
N VAL A 156 -2.12 -4.39 3.92
CA VAL A 156 -3.26 -4.81 3.10
C VAL A 156 -2.97 -4.43 1.66
N LYS A 157 -2.60 -5.41 0.85
CA LYS A 157 -2.36 -5.23 -0.58
C LYS A 157 -3.42 -5.97 -1.40
N VAL A 158 -3.64 -5.53 -2.62
CA VAL A 158 -4.52 -6.19 -3.58
C VAL A 158 -3.79 -6.36 -4.89
N ILE A 159 -3.91 -7.54 -5.48
CA ILE A 159 -3.29 -7.84 -6.77
C ILE A 159 -3.90 -6.95 -7.86
N SER A 160 -3.07 -6.15 -8.50
CA SER A 160 -3.42 -5.27 -9.62
C SER A 160 -3.02 -5.85 -10.97
N ASP A 161 -2.02 -6.72 -10.98
CA ASP A 161 -1.46 -7.34 -12.17
C ASP A 161 -0.97 -8.77 -11.88
N GLU A 162 -1.30 -9.66 -12.80
CA GLU A 162 -0.97 -11.07 -12.72
C GLU A 162 0.52 -11.33 -13.00
N PHE A 163 0.98 -12.54 -12.73
CA PHE A 163 2.37 -12.93 -12.84
C PHE A 163 2.98 -12.68 -14.24
N ASP A 164 2.23 -12.97 -15.28
CA ASP A 164 2.65 -12.83 -16.69
C ASP A 164 2.42 -11.43 -17.27
N PHE A 165 1.76 -10.54 -16.51
CA PHE A 165 1.49 -9.19 -16.98
C PHE A 165 2.76 -8.34 -16.96
N SER A 166 3.11 -7.77 -18.09
CA SER A 166 4.18 -6.78 -18.24
C SER A 166 3.67 -5.56 -18.99
N PHE A 167 4.05 -4.39 -18.53
CA PHE A 167 3.80 -3.14 -19.22
C PHE A 167 5.11 -2.39 -19.43
N PRO A 168 5.35 -1.84 -20.64
CA PRO A 168 6.61 -1.17 -20.93
C PRO A 168 6.87 0.01 -20.00
N SER A 169 7.98 -0.05 -19.24
CA SER A 169 8.63 1.08 -18.54
C SER A 169 7.68 2.10 -17.89
N MET A 170 6.86 1.66 -16.93
CA MET A 170 5.99 2.56 -16.14
C MET A 170 6.78 3.59 -15.34
N GLU A 171 8.03 3.31 -15.00
CA GLU A 171 8.94 4.15 -14.21
C GLU A 171 9.10 5.57 -14.79
N ARG A 172 9.14 5.68 -16.13
CA ARG A 172 9.26 6.98 -16.83
C ARG A 172 8.07 7.92 -16.60
N PHE A 173 6.98 7.41 -16.04
CA PHE A 173 5.77 8.17 -15.73
C PHE A 173 5.60 8.43 -14.22
N VAL A 174 6.63 8.19 -13.44
CA VAL A 174 6.71 8.56 -12.02
C VAL A 174 7.78 9.65 -11.89
N ASP A 175 7.42 10.76 -11.25
CA ASP A 175 8.37 11.83 -10.98
C ASP A 175 9.21 11.54 -9.72
N SER A 176 10.18 12.40 -9.43
CA SER A 176 11.04 12.31 -8.22
C SER A 176 10.27 12.39 -6.91
N ASN A 177 9.00 12.79 -6.95
CA ASN A 177 8.11 12.89 -5.79
C ASN A 177 7.18 11.67 -5.63
N GLY A 178 7.32 10.64 -6.50
CA GLY A 178 6.43 9.49 -6.54
C GLY A 178 5.06 9.79 -7.16
N GLN A 179 4.86 10.96 -7.80
CA GLN A 179 3.60 11.30 -8.46
C GLN A 179 3.53 10.66 -9.84
N PHE A 180 2.39 10.02 -10.13
CA PHE A 180 2.17 9.47 -11.46
C PHE A 180 1.80 10.57 -12.46
N LEU A 181 2.57 10.67 -13.54
CA LEU A 181 2.42 11.70 -14.57
C LEU A 181 1.34 11.29 -15.59
N GLU A 182 0.08 11.36 -15.21
CA GLU A 182 -1.07 10.91 -16.00
C GLU A 182 -1.10 11.50 -17.42
N ARG A 183 -0.80 12.80 -17.56
CA ARG A 183 -0.78 13.48 -18.87
C ARG A 183 0.32 12.93 -19.78
N ARG A 184 1.53 12.68 -19.25
CA ARG A 184 2.63 12.08 -20.04
C ARG A 184 2.30 10.65 -20.45
N PHE A 185 1.69 9.88 -19.55
CA PHE A 185 1.23 8.52 -19.86
C PHE A 185 0.13 8.54 -20.93
N ALA A 186 -0.85 9.43 -20.82
CA ALA A 186 -1.93 9.56 -21.80
C ALA A 186 -1.39 9.91 -23.21
N TRP A 187 -0.49 10.89 -23.32
CA TRP A 187 0.16 11.23 -24.58
C TRP A 187 0.99 10.08 -25.15
N PHE A 188 1.76 9.40 -24.29
CA PHE A 188 2.58 8.26 -24.71
C PHE A 188 1.72 7.14 -25.30
N THR A 189 0.58 6.84 -24.68
CA THR A 189 -0.33 5.78 -25.12
C THR A 189 -1.19 6.19 -26.30
N ALA A 190 -1.62 7.46 -26.38
CA ALA A 190 -2.40 7.98 -27.50
C ALA A 190 -1.66 7.82 -28.85
N LEU A 191 -0.34 8.02 -28.85
CA LEU A 191 0.51 7.86 -30.02
C LEU A 191 0.87 6.40 -30.37
N ARG A 192 0.35 5.41 -29.58
CA ARG A 192 0.70 3.99 -29.73
C ARG A 192 -0.53 3.09 -29.66
N PRO A 193 -1.33 3.03 -30.76
CA PRO A 193 -2.60 2.27 -30.77
C PRO A 193 -2.45 0.80 -30.39
N TRP A 194 -1.30 0.19 -30.65
CA TRP A 194 -1.00 -1.19 -30.29
C TRP A 194 -0.94 -1.43 -28.77
N LEU A 195 -0.77 -0.38 -27.94
CA LEU A 195 -0.81 -0.46 -26.49
C LEU A 195 -2.22 -0.33 -25.91
N TRP A 196 -3.23 0.09 -26.69
CA TRP A 196 -4.58 0.33 -26.19
C TRP A 196 -5.23 -0.88 -25.51
N PRO A 197 -5.10 -2.12 -26.03
CA PRO A 197 -5.63 -3.29 -25.34
C PRO A 197 -5.00 -3.48 -23.95
N GLN A 198 -3.69 -3.26 -23.84
CA GLN A 198 -2.95 -3.37 -22.56
C GLN A 198 -3.35 -2.26 -21.60
N VAL A 199 -3.52 -1.02 -22.08
CA VAL A 199 -3.99 0.12 -21.27
C VAL A 199 -5.41 -0.12 -20.77
N ALA A 200 -6.30 -0.64 -21.62
CA ALA A 200 -7.67 -0.98 -21.24
C ALA A 200 -7.69 -2.12 -20.20
N ARG A 201 -6.83 -3.13 -20.34
CA ARG A 201 -6.65 -4.20 -19.35
C ARG A 201 -6.16 -3.61 -18.03
N LEU A 202 -5.11 -2.78 -18.06
CA LEU A 202 -4.56 -2.10 -16.87
C LEU A 202 -5.62 -1.27 -16.15
N ALA A 203 -6.41 -0.48 -16.87
CA ALA A 203 -7.46 0.36 -16.29
C ALA A 203 -8.56 -0.48 -15.61
N ARG A 204 -9.01 -1.57 -16.28
CA ARG A 204 -10.00 -2.50 -15.69
C ARG A 204 -9.46 -3.18 -14.44
N ASN A 205 -8.24 -3.68 -14.52
CA ASN A 205 -7.56 -4.35 -13.42
C ASN A 205 -7.39 -3.40 -12.21
N SER A 206 -6.92 -2.16 -12.47
CA SER A 206 -6.78 -1.14 -11.42
C SER A 206 -8.12 -0.79 -10.75
N ASN A 207 -9.22 -0.68 -11.53
CA ASN A 207 -10.55 -0.44 -10.96
C ASN A 207 -11.01 -1.61 -10.08
N ARG A 208 -10.85 -2.83 -10.56
CA ARG A 208 -11.20 -4.03 -9.78
C ARG A 208 -10.38 -4.12 -8.49
N ALA A 209 -9.07 -3.90 -8.60
CA ALA A 209 -8.18 -3.90 -7.45
C ALA A 209 -8.53 -2.78 -6.44
N ALA A 210 -8.87 -1.57 -6.90
CA ALA A 210 -9.26 -0.46 -6.02
C ALA A 210 -10.54 -0.76 -5.24
N LEU A 211 -11.54 -1.38 -5.86
CA LEU A 211 -12.78 -1.79 -5.18
C LEU A 211 -12.48 -2.85 -4.12
N ALA A 212 -11.72 -3.88 -4.48
CA ALA A 212 -11.34 -4.96 -3.56
C ALA A 212 -10.48 -4.43 -2.39
N LEU A 213 -9.53 -3.52 -2.65
CA LEU A 213 -8.73 -2.86 -1.63
C LEU A 213 -9.61 -2.07 -0.64
N CYS A 214 -10.53 -1.26 -1.16
CA CYS A 214 -11.43 -0.48 -0.31
C CYS A 214 -12.33 -1.36 0.53
N ASP A 215 -12.79 -2.49 0.01
CA ASP A 215 -13.60 -3.46 0.78
C ASP A 215 -12.77 -4.17 1.84
N GLY A 216 -11.54 -4.57 1.53
CA GLY A 216 -10.59 -5.12 2.49
C GLY A 216 -10.28 -4.15 3.63
N LEU A 217 -10.00 -2.87 3.29
CA LEU A 217 -9.75 -1.83 4.29
C LEU A 217 -10.98 -1.53 5.16
N ARG A 218 -12.20 -1.51 4.59
CA ARG A 218 -13.44 -1.36 5.39
C ARG A 218 -13.61 -2.50 6.39
N LYS A 219 -13.36 -3.75 5.98
CA LYS A 219 -13.43 -4.92 6.87
C LYS A 219 -12.40 -4.82 7.99
N MET A 220 -11.15 -4.49 7.66
CA MET A 220 -10.08 -4.29 8.64
C MET A 220 -10.43 -3.18 9.65
N ILE A 221 -10.85 -2.00 9.19
CA ILE A 221 -11.23 -0.87 10.05
C ILE A 221 -12.35 -1.28 11.01
N ARG A 222 -13.38 -1.96 10.52
CA ARG A 222 -14.49 -2.45 11.36
C ARG A 222 -14.03 -3.45 12.42
N ALA A 223 -13.15 -4.38 12.06
CA ALA A 223 -12.60 -5.36 12.99
C ALA A 223 -11.81 -4.70 14.11
N ILE A 224 -10.96 -3.71 13.79
CA ILE A 224 -10.19 -2.95 14.79
C ILE A 224 -11.12 -2.15 15.70
N SER A 225 -12.16 -1.53 15.15
CA SER A 225 -13.14 -0.77 15.95
C SER A 225 -13.90 -1.69 16.91
N ALA A 226 -14.36 -2.85 16.46
CA ALA A 226 -15.07 -3.82 17.29
C ALA A 226 -14.20 -4.41 18.41
N SER A 227 -12.92 -4.65 18.15
CA SER A 227 -11.97 -5.12 19.19
C SER A 227 -11.68 -4.07 20.27
N SER A 228 -12.00 -2.82 20.01
CA SER A 228 -11.81 -1.70 20.94
C SER A 228 -12.98 -1.49 21.89
N ASP A 229 -14.14 -2.04 21.59
CA ASP A 229 -15.37 -1.94 22.40
C ASP A 229 -15.47 -3.05 23.45
N ILE A 230 -14.49 -3.96 23.53
CA ILE A 230 -14.39 -4.93 24.64
C ILE A 230 -13.88 -4.16 25.87
N PRO A 231 -14.71 -3.99 26.93
CA PRO A 231 -14.28 -3.29 28.14
C PRO A 231 -13.11 -4.07 28.75
N SER A 232 -12.07 -3.35 29.14
CA SER A 232 -10.94 -3.90 29.88
C SER A 232 -11.47 -4.63 31.12
N VAL A 233 -11.53 -5.95 31.05
CA VAL A 233 -11.90 -6.80 32.19
C VAL A 233 -10.86 -6.58 33.30
N GLY A 234 -11.34 -5.95 34.34
CA GLY A 234 -10.89 -5.94 35.72
C GLY A 234 -9.42 -6.11 36.03
N ALA A 235 -8.83 -5.06 36.61
CA ALA A 235 -7.65 -5.16 37.43
C ALA A 235 -7.84 -6.34 38.45
N VAL A 236 -7.08 -7.40 38.26
CA VAL A 236 -6.96 -8.47 39.25
C VAL A 236 -6.25 -7.87 40.46
N ASN A 237 -7.01 -7.71 41.53
CA ASN A 237 -6.59 -7.33 42.87
C ASN A 237 -5.51 -8.31 43.33
N ARG A 238 -4.26 -7.88 43.46
CA ARG A 238 -3.23 -8.60 44.18
C ARG A 238 -3.45 -8.34 45.68
N ARG A 239 -3.91 -9.34 46.37
CA ARG A 239 -3.65 -9.50 47.83
C ARG A 239 -2.39 -10.34 48.01
#